data_c290ad545185dab7858722f07117531d
#
_entry.id   c290ad545185dab7858722f07117531d
#
_cell.length_a   1.000
_cell.length_b   1.000
_cell.length_c   1.000
_cell.angle_alpha   90.00
_cell.angle_beta   90.00
_cell.angle_gamma   90.00
#
_symmetry.space_group_name_H-M   'P 1'
#
loop_
_entity.id
_entity.type
_entity.pdbx_description
1 polymer ?
#
loop_
_entity_poly.entity_id
_entity_poly.type
_entity_poly.pdbx_seq_one_letter_code
_entity_poly.pdbx_strand_id
1 'polypeptide(L)'
;MNLTISGHHLEVTPALRSYVEGKLDRVMRRFDQVTDVRVLLSVDNLKEKDRRQRAECTIRVKGGDLYAESAHEDLYAAIDELMDKLDRQIVRHKDKLQAHDRVAGKHLA
;
A
#
# COMPACT_ATOMS: atom_id res chain seq x y z
N MET A 1 3.49 10.65 9.88
CA MET A 1 2.71 9.85 8.91
C MET A 1 1.27 9.75 9.39
N ASN A 2 0.34 10.08 8.51
CA ASN A 2 -1.07 9.92 8.80
C ASN A 2 -1.57 8.64 8.16
N LEU A 3 -2.19 7.78 8.97
CA LEU A 3 -2.75 6.52 8.50
C LEU A 3 -4.27 6.55 8.69
N THR A 4 -5.01 6.31 7.61
CA THR A 4 -6.46 6.18 7.63
C THR A 4 -6.83 4.80 7.10
N ILE A 5 -7.59 4.03 7.88
CA ILE A 5 -8.11 2.74 7.48
C ILE A 5 -9.63 2.83 7.49
N SER A 6 -10.26 2.62 6.33
CA SER A 6 -11.71 2.72 6.17
C SER A 6 -12.28 1.40 5.67
N GLY A 7 -13.55 1.15 5.96
CA GLY A 7 -14.28 0.00 5.46
C GLY A 7 -15.47 0.44 4.61
N HIS A 8 -15.74 -0.32 3.55
CA HIS A 8 -16.91 -0.12 2.70
C HIS A 8 -17.66 -1.45 2.60
N HIS A 9 -18.89 -1.47 3.07
CA HIS A 9 -19.71 -2.68 3.24
C HIS A 9 -19.07 -3.72 4.17
N LEU A 10 -18.17 -3.27 5.03
CA LEU A 10 -17.61 -4.08 6.11
C LEU A 10 -17.17 -3.17 7.26
N GLU A 11 -17.10 -3.75 8.45
CA GLU A 11 -16.59 -3.06 9.62
C GLU A 11 -15.10 -3.36 9.79
N VAL A 12 -14.31 -2.31 10.01
CA VAL A 12 -12.89 -2.47 10.30
C VAL A 12 -12.76 -2.81 11.79
N THR A 13 -12.62 -4.09 12.07
CA THR A 13 -12.46 -4.58 13.47
C THR A 13 -11.07 -4.21 13.99
N PRO A 14 -10.88 -4.23 15.33
CA PRO A 14 -9.55 -4.04 15.90
C PRO A 14 -8.52 -5.05 15.40
N ALA A 15 -8.93 -6.30 15.14
CA ALA A 15 -8.05 -7.32 14.59
C ALA A 15 -7.58 -6.97 13.18
N LEU A 16 -8.49 -6.51 12.30
CA LEU A 16 -8.15 -6.06 10.95
C LEU A 16 -7.23 -4.85 10.98
N ARG A 17 -7.55 -3.88 11.84
CA ARG A 17 -6.72 -2.67 12.01
C ARG A 17 -5.30 -3.03 12.43
N SER A 18 -5.15 -3.87 13.42
CA SER A 18 -3.83 -4.32 13.92
C SER A 18 -3.07 -5.07 12.83
N TYR A 19 -3.74 -5.90 12.07
CA TYR A 19 -3.12 -6.66 10.98
C TYR A 19 -2.56 -5.73 9.89
N VAL A 20 -3.38 -4.77 9.46
CA VAL A 20 -2.97 -3.78 8.45
C VAL A 20 -1.81 -2.93 8.97
N GLU A 21 -1.92 -2.42 10.19
CA GLU A 21 -0.89 -1.58 10.80
C GLU A 21 0.45 -2.32 10.91
N GLY A 22 0.42 -3.58 11.35
CA GLY A 22 1.63 -4.39 11.47
C GLY A 22 2.31 -4.64 10.13
N LYS A 23 1.52 -4.93 9.09
CA LYS A 23 2.05 -5.14 7.74
C LYS A 23 2.59 -3.84 7.14
N LEU A 24 1.87 -2.73 7.28
CA LEU A 24 2.31 -1.42 6.80
C LEU A 24 3.60 -0.97 7.48
N ASP A 25 3.73 -1.23 8.76
CA ASP A 25 4.93 -0.88 9.50
C ASP A 25 6.18 -1.52 8.88
N ARG A 26 6.08 -2.78 8.49
CA ARG A 26 7.17 -3.49 7.80
C ARG A 26 7.52 -2.86 6.45
N VAL A 27 6.50 -2.50 5.68
CA VAL A 27 6.67 -1.87 4.37
C VAL A 27 7.29 -0.48 4.53
N MET A 28 6.79 0.29 5.49
CA MET A 28 7.22 1.68 5.71
C MET A 28 8.63 1.79 6.29
N ARG A 29 9.15 0.76 6.94
CA ARG A 29 10.53 0.76 7.44
C ARG A 29 11.58 0.96 6.35
N ARG A 30 11.24 0.56 5.13
CA ARG A 30 12.13 0.67 3.98
C ARG A 30 12.07 2.03 3.31
N PHE A 31 11.07 2.85 3.67
CA PHE A 31 10.87 4.13 3.00
C PHE A 31 10.23 5.14 3.96
N ASP A 32 11.02 6.11 4.37
CA ASP A 32 10.63 7.10 5.39
C ASP A 32 10.03 8.39 4.82
N GLN A 33 9.97 8.54 3.49
CA GLN A 33 9.43 9.74 2.84
C GLN A 33 7.93 9.64 2.55
N VAL A 34 7.19 8.96 3.41
CA VAL A 34 5.75 8.82 3.32
C VAL A 34 5.08 9.85 4.21
N THR A 35 4.15 10.62 3.65
CA THR A 35 3.41 11.63 4.42
C THR A 35 2.02 11.17 4.80
N ASP A 36 1.36 10.38 3.97
CA ASP A 36 -0.02 9.97 4.17
C ASP A 36 -0.25 8.58 3.59
N VAL A 37 -1.01 7.75 4.32
CA VAL A 37 -1.38 6.41 3.88
C VAL A 37 -2.88 6.22 4.07
N ARG A 38 -3.57 5.82 3.03
CA ARG A 38 -5.01 5.54 3.06
C ARG A 38 -5.25 4.11 2.62
N VAL A 39 -5.89 3.34 3.48
CA VAL A 39 -6.27 1.95 3.20
C VAL A 39 -7.78 1.86 3.18
N LEU A 40 -8.33 1.28 2.12
CA LEU A 40 -9.74 0.99 2.01
C LEU A 40 -9.94 -0.52 1.91
N LEU A 41 -10.70 -1.07 2.83
CA LEU A 41 -11.09 -2.47 2.83
C LEU A 41 -12.56 -2.54 2.43
N SER A 42 -12.91 -3.42 1.51
CA SER A 42 -14.28 -3.51 1.03
C SER A 42 -14.68 -4.94 0.74
N VAL A 43 -16.00 -5.17 0.77
CA VAL A 43 -16.60 -6.42 0.33
C VAL A 43 -17.52 -6.09 -0.83
N ASP A 44 -17.23 -6.65 -2.00
CA ASP A 44 -18.04 -6.45 -3.19
C ASP A 44 -19.01 -7.62 -3.36
N ASN A 45 -20.22 -7.31 -3.81
CA ASN A 45 -21.23 -8.33 -4.06
C ASN A 45 -21.12 -8.89 -5.49
N LEU A 46 -19.94 -9.44 -5.79
CA LEU A 46 -19.65 -10.04 -7.08
C LEU A 46 -20.07 -11.51 -7.11
N LYS A 47 -20.39 -12.03 -8.29
CA LYS A 47 -20.67 -13.46 -8.48
C LYS A 47 -19.43 -14.31 -8.21
N GLU A 48 -18.25 -13.80 -8.54
CA GLU A 48 -16.97 -14.46 -8.30
C GLU A 48 -16.56 -14.30 -6.84
N LYS A 49 -16.68 -15.38 -6.05
CA LYS A 49 -16.36 -15.37 -4.62
C LYS A 49 -14.91 -15.06 -4.33
N ASP A 50 -14.01 -15.43 -5.22
CA ASP A 50 -12.57 -15.25 -5.08
C ASP A 50 -12.10 -13.78 -5.21
N ARG A 51 -13.02 -12.86 -5.53
CA ARG A 51 -12.71 -11.43 -5.68
C ARG A 51 -13.61 -10.52 -4.86
N ARG A 52 -14.36 -11.08 -3.90
CA ARG A 52 -15.30 -10.30 -3.10
C ARG A 52 -14.64 -9.44 -2.05
N GLN A 53 -13.52 -9.88 -1.50
CA GLN A 53 -12.79 -9.15 -0.48
C GLN A 53 -11.70 -8.32 -1.16
N ARG A 54 -11.79 -6.99 -1.02
CA ARG A 54 -10.83 -6.08 -1.67
C ARG A 54 -10.07 -5.26 -0.64
N ALA A 55 -8.81 -5.02 -0.95
CA ALA A 55 -7.96 -4.12 -0.20
C ALA A 55 -7.29 -3.15 -1.17
N GLU A 56 -7.39 -1.86 -0.88
CA GLU A 56 -6.79 -0.80 -1.68
C GLU A 56 -5.94 0.07 -0.78
N CYS A 57 -4.85 0.59 -1.30
CA CYS A 57 -3.99 1.49 -0.55
C CYS A 57 -3.42 2.56 -1.46
N THR A 58 -3.50 3.80 -0.99
CA THR A 58 -2.83 4.95 -1.61
C THR A 58 -1.80 5.47 -0.63
N ILE A 59 -0.56 5.59 -1.08
CA ILE A 59 0.54 6.12 -0.29
C ILE A 59 1.00 7.42 -0.94
N ARG A 60 0.94 8.52 -0.19
CA ARG A 60 1.47 9.80 -0.64
C ARG A 60 2.95 9.89 -0.30
N VAL A 61 3.76 10.06 -1.32
CA VAL A 61 5.21 10.18 -1.20
C VAL A 61 5.67 11.46 -1.89
N LYS A 62 6.92 11.83 -1.63
CA LYS A 62 7.53 12.95 -2.35
C LYS A 62 7.61 12.61 -3.85
N GLY A 63 7.02 13.45 -4.68
CA GLY A 63 7.03 13.27 -6.13
C GLY A 63 5.83 12.54 -6.71
N GLY A 64 4.83 12.18 -5.89
CA GLY A 64 3.60 11.56 -6.39
C GLY A 64 2.92 10.63 -5.40
N ASP A 65 1.99 9.85 -5.90
CA ASP A 65 1.26 8.87 -5.11
C ASP A 65 1.55 7.47 -5.65
N LEU A 66 1.64 6.51 -4.73
CA LEU A 66 1.70 5.09 -5.05
C LEU A 66 0.32 4.49 -4.75
N TYR A 67 -0.15 3.65 -5.63
CA TYR A 67 -1.45 3.00 -5.48
C TYR A 67 -1.34 1.51 -5.79
N ALA A 68 -1.99 0.70 -4.98
CA ALA A 68 -2.13 -0.72 -5.24
C ALA A 68 -3.49 -1.21 -4.78
N GLU A 69 -3.96 -2.27 -5.41
CA GLU A 69 -5.20 -2.95 -5.01
C GLU A 69 -5.03 -4.45 -5.15
N SER A 70 -5.80 -5.19 -4.37
CA SER A 70 -5.85 -6.64 -4.42
C SER A 70 -7.24 -7.12 -4.06
N ALA A 71 -7.65 -8.25 -4.63
CA ALA A 71 -8.93 -8.87 -4.35
C ALA A 71 -8.73 -10.37 -4.14
N HIS A 72 -9.47 -10.95 -3.20
CA HIS A 72 -9.35 -12.34 -2.83
C HIS A 72 -10.66 -12.82 -2.18
N GLU A 73 -10.81 -14.10 -1.98
CA GLU A 73 -11.94 -14.63 -1.21
C GLU A 73 -11.76 -14.40 0.30
N ASP A 74 -10.52 -14.26 0.75
CA ASP A 74 -10.14 -13.98 2.14
C ASP A 74 -9.53 -12.58 2.22
N LEU A 75 -10.08 -11.74 3.10
CA LEU A 75 -9.62 -10.36 3.26
C LEU A 75 -8.16 -10.29 3.74
N TYR A 76 -7.75 -11.18 4.65
CA TYR A 76 -6.36 -11.21 5.11
C TYR A 76 -5.39 -11.54 3.98
N ALA A 77 -5.77 -12.45 3.09
CA ALA A 77 -4.99 -12.77 1.91
C ALA A 77 -4.95 -11.57 0.94
N ALA A 78 -6.05 -10.84 0.78
CA ALA A 78 -6.08 -9.62 -0.02
C ALA A 78 -5.13 -8.56 0.54
N ILE A 79 -5.09 -8.40 1.87
CA ILE A 79 -4.16 -7.48 2.53
C ILE A 79 -2.71 -7.90 2.29
N ASP A 80 -2.40 -9.19 2.40
CA ASP A 80 -1.04 -9.70 2.16
C ASP A 80 -0.58 -9.42 0.73
N GLU A 81 -1.42 -9.69 -0.26
CA GLU A 81 -1.12 -9.39 -1.66
C GLU A 81 -0.93 -7.89 -1.88
N LEU A 82 -1.77 -7.08 -1.25
CA LEU A 82 -1.68 -5.63 -1.31
C LEU A 82 -0.31 -5.15 -0.81
N MET A 83 0.15 -5.68 0.32
CA MET A 83 1.43 -5.30 0.92
C MET A 83 2.61 -5.70 0.03
N ASP A 84 2.54 -6.87 -0.60
CA ASP A 84 3.56 -7.29 -1.56
C ASP A 84 3.63 -6.34 -2.77
N LYS A 85 2.48 -5.93 -3.29
CA LYS A 85 2.42 -4.97 -4.41
C LYS A 85 2.99 -3.62 -4.01
N LEU A 86 2.66 -3.13 -2.82
CA LEU A 86 3.19 -1.87 -2.30
C LEU A 86 4.69 -1.93 -2.10
N ASP A 87 5.20 -3.02 -1.56
CA ASP A 87 6.63 -3.21 -1.34
C ASP A 87 7.40 -3.12 -2.66
N ARG A 88 6.90 -3.77 -3.71
CA ARG A 88 7.50 -3.70 -5.05
C ARG A 88 7.47 -2.28 -5.63
N GLN A 89 6.36 -1.56 -5.45
CA GLN A 89 6.25 -0.17 -5.92
C GLN A 89 7.20 0.76 -5.18
N ILE A 90 7.36 0.57 -3.87
CA ILE A 90 8.27 1.35 -3.06
C ILE A 90 9.71 1.13 -3.51
N VAL A 91 10.11 -0.12 -3.76
CA VAL A 91 11.45 -0.44 -4.26
C VAL A 91 11.71 0.24 -5.60
N ARG A 92 10.76 0.18 -6.53
CA ARG A 92 10.87 0.85 -7.83
C ARG A 92 10.97 2.36 -7.68
N HIS A 93 10.20 2.94 -6.78
CA HIS A 93 10.21 4.37 -6.54
C HIS A 93 11.57 4.83 -5.98
N LYS A 94 12.13 4.08 -5.02
CA LYS A 94 13.46 4.34 -4.48
C LYS A 94 14.54 4.24 -5.55
N ASP A 95 14.47 3.22 -6.39
CA ASP A 95 15.43 3.03 -7.48
C ASP A 95 15.37 4.19 -8.46
N LYS A 96 14.16 4.66 -8.79
CA LYS A 96 13.97 5.83 -9.65
C LYS A 96 14.61 7.08 -9.08
N LEU A 97 14.40 7.35 -7.79
CA LEU A 97 14.99 8.50 -7.11
C LEU A 97 16.52 8.41 -7.10
N GLN A 98 17.06 7.24 -6.78
CA GLN A 98 18.52 7.03 -6.77
C GLN A 98 19.13 7.17 -8.16
N ALA A 99 18.47 6.64 -9.19
CA ALA A 99 18.93 6.78 -10.57
C ALA A 99 18.95 8.25 -11.00
N HIS A 100 17.92 9.02 -10.63
CA HIS A 100 17.84 10.44 -10.91
C HIS A 100 18.98 11.21 -10.24
N ASP A 101 19.23 10.93 -8.97
CA ASP A 101 20.31 11.54 -8.20
C ASP A 101 21.68 11.21 -8.79
N ARG A 102 21.90 9.97 -9.24
CA ARG A 102 23.15 9.58 -9.91
C ARG A 102 23.38 10.33 -11.20
N VAL A 103 22.33 10.50 -12.01
CA VAL A 103 22.42 11.26 -13.26
C VAL A 103 22.74 12.71 -12.96
N ALA A 104 22.07 13.32 -11.98
CA ALA A 104 22.35 14.69 -11.56
C ALA A 104 23.79 14.83 -11.07
N GLY A 105 24.28 13.88 -10.28
CA GLY A 105 25.67 13.87 -9.81
C GLY A 105 26.68 13.77 -10.93
N LYS A 106 26.42 12.98 -11.96
CA LYS A 106 27.27 12.86 -13.15
C LYS A 106 27.35 14.17 -13.94
N HIS A 107 26.26 14.90 -14.03
CA HIS A 107 26.23 16.19 -14.72
C HIS A 107 26.99 17.28 -13.97
N LEU A 108 27.08 17.16 -12.65
CA LEU A 108 27.80 18.11 -11.81
C LEU A 108 29.30 17.83 -11.75
N ALA A 109 29.69 16.64 -12.12
CA ALA A 109 31.08 16.24 -12.17
C ALA A 109 31.68 16.57 -13.54
#